data_8c616145765765085c095afc30bc706b
#
_entry.id   8c616145765765085c095afc30bc706b
#
_cell.length_a   1.000
_cell.length_b   1.000
_cell.length_c   1.000
_cell.angle_alpha   90.00
_cell.angle_beta   90.00
_cell.angle_gamma   90.00
#
_symmetry.space_group_name_H-M   'P 1'
#
loop_
_entity.id
_entity.type
_entity.pdbx_description
1 polymer ?
#
loop_
_entity_poly.entity_id
_entity_poly.type
_entity_poly.pdbx_seq_one_letter_code
_entity_poly.pdbx_strand_id
1 'polypeptide(L)'
;MDKGVTPDTEWVTALAIEPTTRRTVLPGAPPFTVDDLLRFPDDGNRYELFNGSLVVSPAPTPPHQDAIFLLQTILHRDLPPQLKVYSTVNVRASQRDLFIPDLAVVPRDKARNVKLVFEAADVLLAVEVVSPSTKTHDRGNKAAAYAAAGIPAYWRIELDEGPSLYVYELDGDSYREPVAHKAGSMVRLSSPCPVSFDPEELVDH
;
A
#
# COMPACT_ATOMS: atom_id res chain seq x y z
N MET A 1 -34.28 -24.77 52.57
CA MET A 1 -35.08 -24.34 51.37
C MET A 1 -34.20 -23.41 50.59
N ASP A 2 -33.47 -23.99 49.66
CA ASP A 2 -32.53 -23.29 48.82
C ASP A 2 -33.23 -22.99 47.49
N LYS A 3 -33.38 -21.71 47.18
CA LYS A 3 -33.95 -21.28 45.89
C LYS A 3 -32.82 -21.04 44.91
N GLY A 4 -32.62 -22.04 44.05
CA GLY A 4 -31.72 -21.93 42.93
C GLY A 4 -32.11 -20.77 42.00
N VAL A 5 -31.16 -19.85 41.76
CA VAL A 5 -31.24 -18.83 40.74
C VAL A 5 -30.78 -19.46 39.43
N THR A 6 -31.71 -19.63 38.51
CA THR A 6 -31.37 -19.98 37.11
C THR A 6 -30.82 -18.72 36.44
N PRO A 7 -29.67 -18.80 35.73
CA PRO A 7 -29.20 -17.67 34.92
C PRO A 7 -30.07 -17.53 33.69
N ASP A 8 -30.59 -16.33 33.48
CA ASP A 8 -31.32 -15.92 32.29
C ASP A 8 -30.44 -16.11 31.02
N THR A 9 -30.85 -17.05 30.20
CA THR A 9 -30.23 -17.38 28.91
C THR A 9 -30.88 -16.54 27.78
N GLU A 10 -30.83 -15.22 27.90
CA GLU A 10 -31.43 -14.32 26.89
C GLU A 10 -30.47 -13.55 25.99
N TRP A 11 -29.21 -13.99 25.88
CA TRP A 11 -28.22 -13.25 25.05
C TRP A 11 -27.83 -13.91 23.75
N VAL A 12 -28.55 -14.91 23.29
CA VAL A 12 -28.26 -15.55 21.99
C VAL A 12 -29.47 -15.42 21.06
N THR A 13 -29.89 -14.18 20.81
CA THR A 13 -30.54 -13.91 19.54
C THR A 13 -29.40 -13.67 18.53
N ALA A 14 -28.92 -14.75 17.92
CA ALA A 14 -28.05 -14.64 16.78
C ALA A 14 -28.77 -13.76 15.77
N LEU A 15 -28.25 -12.53 15.57
CA LEU A 15 -28.54 -11.73 14.38
C LEU A 15 -28.10 -12.59 13.20
N ALA A 16 -29.04 -13.34 12.62
CA ALA A 16 -28.87 -13.92 11.31
C ALA A 16 -28.68 -12.73 10.37
N ILE A 17 -27.42 -12.34 10.16
CA ILE A 17 -27.07 -11.46 9.07
C ILE A 17 -27.35 -12.28 7.82
N GLU A 18 -28.52 -12.09 7.23
CA GLU A 18 -28.81 -12.55 5.88
C GLU A 18 -27.68 -12.01 5.01
N PRO A 19 -26.93 -12.89 4.30
CA PRO A 19 -25.92 -12.41 3.37
C PRO A 19 -26.65 -11.61 2.31
N THR A 20 -26.60 -10.29 2.45
CA THR A 20 -27.10 -9.37 1.43
C THR A 20 -26.17 -9.52 0.24
N THR A 21 -26.43 -10.49 -0.64
CA THR A 21 -25.80 -10.60 -1.95
C THR A 21 -26.32 -9.46 -2.83
N ARG A 22 -26.05 -8.21 -2.43
CA ARG A 22 -26.12 -7.10 -3.36
C ARG A 22 -24.96 -7.32 -4.33
N ARG A 23 -25.27 -7.79 -5.52
CA ARG A 23 -24.33 -7.70 -6.63
C ARG A 23 -23.99 -6.23 -6.81
N THR A 24 -22.78 -5.84 -6.43
CA THR A 24 -22.25 -4.51 -6.73
C THR A 24 -22.09 -4.47 -8.25
N VAL A 25 -22.91 -3.67 -8.92
CA VAL A 25 -22.76 -3.43 -10.35
C VAL A 25 -21.73 -2.32 -10.48
N LEU A 26 -20.54 -2.69 -10.95
CA LEU A 26 -19.48 -1.72 -11.20
C LEU A 26 -19.80 -0.94 -12.50
N PRO A 27 -19.68 0.39 -12.50
CA PRO A 27 -19.80 1.19 -13.70
C PRO A 27 -18.70 0.86 -14.72
N GLY A 28 -19.05 0.72 -16.00
CA GLY A 28 -18.10 0.43 -17.07
C GLY A 28 -18.00 -1.07 -17.39
N ALA A 29 -17.02 -1.41 -18.22
CA ALA A 29 -16.72 -2.78 -18.65
C ALA A 29 -15.21 -2.90 -18.93
N PRO A 30 -14.62 -4.11 -18.75
CA PRO A 30 -13.21 -4.33 -19.07
C PRO A 30 -12.89 -4.09 -20.56
N PRO A 31 -11.73 -3.53 -20.89
CA PRO A 31 -10.73 -3.00 -19.93
C PRO A 31 -11.19 -1.69 -19.29
N PHE A 32 -11.17 -1.63 -17.96
CA PHE A 32 -11.58 -0.43 -17.22
C PHE A 32 -10.58 0.71 -17.37
N THR A 33 -11.09 1.93 -17.22
CA THR A 33 -10.27 3.15 -17.09
C THR A 33 -10.22 3.63 -15.65
N VAL A 34 -9.27 4.49 -15.33
CA VAL A 34 -9.21 5.15 -14.02
C VAL A 34 -10.49 5.97 -13.78
N ASP A 35 -11.04 6.60 -14.81
CA ASP A 35 -12.27 7.37 -14.69
C ASP A 35 -13.51 6.47 -14.42
N ASP A 36 -13.48 5.21 -14.88
CA ASP A 36 -14.50 4.22 -14.49
C ASP A 36 -14.35 3.87 -13.02
N LEU A 37 -13.12 3.58 -12.58
CA LEU A 37 -12.81 3.22 -11.20
C LEU A 37 -13.21 4.33 -10.21
N LEU A 38 -12.98 5.60 -10.54
CA LEU A 38 -13.34 6.73 -9.69
C LEU A 38 -14.86 6.94 -9.54
N ARG A 39 -15.67 6.24 -10.34
CA ARG A 39 -17.14 6.20 -10.24
C ARG A 39 -17.65 4.95 -9.51
N PHE A 40 -16.76 4.05 -9.10
CA PHE A 40 -17.18 2.88 -8.35
C PHE A 40 -17.80 3.31 -7.01
N PRO A 41 -18.79 2.56 -6.53
CA PRO A 41 -19.36 2.81 -5.22
C PRO A 41 -18.31 2.58 -4.14
N ASP A 42 -18.41 3.36 -3.06
CA ASP A 42 -17.64 3.10 -1.85
C ASP A 42 -18.26 1.88 -1.14
N ASP A 43 -17.70 0.74 -1.38
CA ASP A 43 -18.11 -0.55 -0.82
C ASP A 43 -17.08 -1.10 0.18
N GLY A 44 -16.09 -0.27 0.55
CA GLY A 44 -15.02 -0.62 1.48
C GLY A 44 -13.87 -1.42 0.84
N ASN A 45 -13.94 -1.73 -0.45
CA ASN A 45 -12.87 -2.41 -1.17
C ASN A 45 -11.82 -1.42 -1.70
N ARG A 46 -10.58 -1.87 -1.81
CA ARG A 46 -9.50 -1.16 -2.49
C ARG A 46 -9.32 -1.75 -3.88
N TYR A 47 -9.55 -0.92 -4.88
CA TYR A 47 -9.46 -1.30 -6.28
C TYR A 47 -8.24 -0.66 -6.91
N GLU A 48 -7.39 -1.48 -7.52
CA GLU A 48 -6.28 -1.06 -8.37
C GLU A 48 -6.56 -1.46 -9.82
N LEU A 49 -5.92 -0.81 -10.77
CA LEU A 49 -5.98 -1.16 -12.19
C LEU A 49 -4.59 -1.46 -12.72
N PHE A 50 -4.47 -2.58 -13.42
CA PHE A 50 -3.30 -2.97 -14.21
C PHE A 50 -3.73 -3.23 -15.66
N ASN A 51 -3.33 -2.36 -16.58
CA ASN A 51 -3.74 -2.42 -17.98
C ASN A 51 -5.29 -2.54 -18.14
N GLY A 52 -6.03 -1.87 -17.28
CA GLY A 52 -7.50 -1.93 -17.27
C GLY A 52 -8.10 -3.20 -16.63
N SER A 53 -7.29 -4.08 -16.08
CA SER A 53 -7.74 -5.21 -15.28
C SER A 53 -7.89 -4.79 -13.83
N LEU A 54 -9.03 -5.12 -13.25
CA LEU A 54 -9.34 -4.77 -11.85
C LEU A 54 -8.67 -5.76 -10.89
N VAL A 55 -7.96 -5.23 -9.92
CA VAL A 55 -7.37 -5.97 -8.81
C VAL A 55 -7.97 -5.47 -7.50
N VAL A 56 -8.38 -6.41 -6.65
CA VAL A 56 -8.91 -6.12 -5.32
C VAL A 56 -7.95 -6.68 -4.28
N SER A 57 -7.43 -5.82 -3.44
CA SER A 57 -6.51 -6.22 -2.37
C SER A 57 -7.30 -6.67 -1.13
N PRO A 58 -6.93 -7.78 -0.49
CA PRO A 58 -7.50 -8.19 0.78
C PRO A 58 -7.14 -7.20 1.89
N ALA A 59 -7.83 -7.30 3.03
CA ALA A 59 -7.45 -6.54 4.21
C ALA A 59 -6.02 -6.89 4.65
N PRO A 60 -5.19 -5.90 5.02
CA PRO A 60 -3.81 -6.13 5.44
C PRO A 60 -3.78 -6.83 6.81
N THR A 61 -2.73 -7.63 7.04
CA THR A 61 -2.48 -8.27 8.34
C THR A 61 -1.90 -7.27 9.34
N PRO A 62 -2.01 -7.51 10.67
CA PRO A 62 -1.40 -6.64 11.67
C PRO A 62 0.11 -6.39 11.45
N PRO A 63 0.98 -7.39 11.24
CA PRO A 63 2.40 -7.12 10.99
C PRO A 63 2.65 -6.25 9.76
N HIS A 64 1.83 -6.37 8.72
CA HIS A 64 1.92 -5.51 7.54
C HIS A 64 1.57 -4.05 7.89
N GLN A 65 0.54 -3.83 8.72
CA GLN A 65 0.15 -2.48 9.16
C GLN A 65 1.20 -1.87 10.08
N ASP A 66 1.79 -2.65 10.99
CA ASP A 66 2.87 -2.21 11.88
C ASP A 66 4.09 -1.76 11.08
N ALA A 67 4.51 -2.54 10.08
CA ALA A 67 5.62 -2.16 9.20
C ALA A 67 5.35 -0.84 8.44
N ILE A 68 4.13 -0.64 7.94
CA ILE A 68 3.73 0.62 7.28
C ILE A 68 3.81 1.78 8.28
N PHE A 69 3.26 1.63 9.48
CA PHE A 69 3.24 2.67 10.50
C PHE A 69 4.65 3.04 10.95
N LEU A 70 5.50 2.04 11.23
CA LEU A 70 6.88 2.25 11.68
C LEU A 70 7.71 2.93 10.58
N LEU A 71 7.63 2.44 9.33
CA LEU A 71 8.34 3.07 8.22
C LEU A 71 7.83 4.48 7.93
N GLN A 72 6.52 4.71 8.00
CA GLN A 72 5.95 6.06 7.85
C GLN A 72 6.46 7.01 8.93
N THR A 73 6.63 6.54 10.16
CA THR A 73 7.17 7.32 11.27
C THR A 73 8.64 7.66 11.03
N ILE A 74 9.45 6.69 10.58
CA ILE A 74 10.85 6.89 10.21
C ILE A 74 10.96 7.92 9.09
N LEU A 75 10.20 7.75 8.01
CA LEU A 75 10.18 8.69 6.89
C LEU A 75 9.73 10.09 7.34
N HIS A 76 8.70 10.17 8.19
CA HIS A 76 8.23 11.46 8.70
C HIS A 76 9.29 12.22 9.53
N ARG A 77 10.12 11.49 10.29
CA ARG A 77 11.23 12.02 11.07
C ARG A 77 12.35 12.56 10.18
N ASP A 78 12.71 11.83 9.12
CA ASP A 78 13.93 12.07 8.35
C ASP A 78 13.69 12.92 7.09
N LEU A 79 12.44 12.97 6.58
CA LEU A 79 12.11 13.71 5.37
C LEU A 79 12.33 15.22 5.55
N PRO A 80 12.97 15.89 4.57
CA PRO A 80 13.05 17.33 4.56
C PRO A 80 11.66 17.97 4.45
N PRO A 81 11.45 19.21 4.98
CA PRO A 81 10.13 19.82 5.08
C PRO A 81 9.41 20.04 3.74
N GLN A 82 10.12 19.96 2.62
CA GLN A 82 9.58 20.06 1.26
C GLN A 82 8.88 18.79 0.80
N LEU A 83 9.13 17.67 1.46
CA LEU A 83 8.56 16.39 1.14
C LEU A 83 7.49 15.98 2.16
N LYS A 84 6.65 15.05 1.78
CA LYS A 84 5.64 14.47 2.64
C LYS A 84 5.41 12.99 2.29
N VAL A 85 5.27 12.16 3.31
CA VAL A 85 4.85 10.77 3.17
C VAL A 85 3.35 10.64 3.43
N TYR A 86 2.71 9.82 2.62
CA TYR A 86 1.32 9.40 2.77
C TYR A 86 1.22 7.89 2.73
N SER A 87 0.25 7.34 3.42
CA SER A 87 -0.14 5.93 3.29
C SER A 87 -1.37 5.79 2.41
N THR A 88 -1.40 4.71 1.62
CA THR A 88 -2.58 4.26 0.88
C THR A 88 -3.24 5.33 0.01
N VAL A 89 -2.46 6.08 -0.75
CA VAL A 89 -2.96 7.10 -1.69
C VAL A 89 -3.12 6.52 -3.09
N ASN A 90 -4.10 7.02 -3.83
CA ASN A 90 -4.28 6.66 -5.23
C ASN A 90 -3.22 7.34 -6.09
N VAL A 91 -2.54 6.58 -6.94
CA VAL A 91 -1.54 7.04 -7.91
C VAL A 91 -1.96 6.64 -9.31
N ARG A 92 -2.26 7.61 -10.17
CA ARG A 92 -2.55 7.39 -11.59
C ARG A 92 -1.24 7.29 -12.36
N ALA A 93 -1.00 6.15 -12.97
CA ALA A 93 0.16 5.93 -13.83
C ALA A 93 -0.20 6.12 -15.32
N SER A 94 -1.43 5.77 -15.71
CA SER A 94 -1.95 5.96 -17.05
C SER A 94 -3.48 6.07 -17.04
N GLN A 95 -4.12 6.08 -18.21
CA GLN A 95 -5.58 6.00 -18.29
C GLN A 95 -6.15 4.67 -17.78
N ARG A 96 -5.34 3.60 -17.76
CA ARG A 96 -5.73 2.24 -17.41
C ARG A 96 -4.94 1.63 -16.26
N ASP A 97 -4.10 2.46 -15.60
CA ASP A 97 -3.27 2.04 -14.48
C ASP A 97 -3.46 3.01 -13.31
N LEU A 98 -3.93 2.47 -12.22
CA LEU A 98 -4.06 3.15 -10.94
C LEU A 98 -3.60 2.22 -9.84
N PHE A 99 -2.63 2.67 -9.05
CA PHE A 99 -2.02 1.92 -7.97
C PHE A 99 -2.30 2.57 -6.62
N ILE A 100 -2.25 1.76 -5.57
CA ILE A 100 -2.40 2.22 -4.19
C ILE A 100 -1.18 1.72 -3.40
N PRO A 101 -0.01 2.37 -3.54
CA PRO A 101 1.16 1.98 -2.75
C PRO A 101 0.88 2.10 -1.25
N ASP A 102 1.49 1.23 -0.46
CA ASP A 102 1.37 1.28 1.00
C ASP A 102 1.88 2.61 1.56
N LEU A 103 3.01 3.11 1.02
CA LEU A 103 3.48 4.48 1.28
C LEU A 103 3.91 5.16 -0.02
N ALA A 104 3.70 6.47 -0.10
CA ALA A 104 4.21 7.32 -1.17
C ALA A 104 4.86 8.59 -0.60
N VAL A 105 6.03 8.94 -1.12
CA VAL A 105 6.69 10.23 -0.83
C VAL A 105 6.48 11.16 -2.01
N VAL A 106 5.98 12.35 -1.74
CA VAL A 106 5.65 13.36 -2.74
C VAL A 106 6.12 14.75 -2.32
N PRO A 107 6.35 15.68 -3.25
CA PRO A 107 6.55 17.09 -2.93
C PRO A 107 5.35 17.69 -2.20
N ARG A 108 5.58 18.42 -1.14
CA ARG A 108 4.53 19.01 -0.28
C ARG A 108 3.66 20.04 -1.02
N ASP A 109 4.23 20.78 -1.93
CA ASP A 109 3.51 21.77 -2.76
C ASP A 109 2.52 21.07 -3.70
N LYS A 110 2.90 19.94 -4.30
CA LYS A 110 2.03 19.10 -5.11
C LYS A 110 0.87 18.55 -4.29
N ALA A 111 1.17 18.02 -3.11
CA ALA A 111 0.19 17.42 -2.22
C ALA A 111 -0.94 18.38 -1.79
N ARG A 112 -0.68 19.70 -1.72
CA ARG A 112 -1.69 20.69 -1.27
C ARG A 112 -2.92 20.76 -2.17
N ASN A 113 -2.79 20.45 -3.45
CA ASN A 113 -3.83 20.59 -4.46
C ASN A 113 -4.49 19.25 -4.84
N VAL A 114 -3.94 18.14 -4.38
CA VAL A 114 -4.50 16.80 -4.65
C VAL A 114 -5.62 16.50 -3.67
N LYS A 115 -6.79 16.15 -4.22
CA LYS A 115 -7.97 15.77 -3.41
C LYS A 115 -8.12 14.25 -3.29
N LEU A 116 -7.79 13.50 -4.32
CA LEU A 116 -8.06 12.07 -4.38
C LEU A 116 -6.96 11.25 -5.06
N VAL A 117 -6.37 11.75 -6.13
CA VAL A 117 -5.45 11.00 -7.00
C VAL A 117 -4.20 11.82 -7.24
N PHE A 118 -3.03 11.25 -6.99
CA PHE A 118 -1.74 11.78 -7.43
C PHE A 118 -1.44 11.29 -8.84
N GLU A 119 -0.79 12.10 -9.65
CA GLU A 119 -0.14 11.62 -10.88
C GLU A 119 1.19 10.96 -10.53
N ALA A 120 1.57 9.88 -11.23
CA ALA A 120 2.82 9.18 -10.96
C ALA A 120 4.04 10.10 -11.07
N ALA A 121 4.00 11.10 -11.95
CA ALA A 121 5.05 12.11 -12.10
C ALA A 121 5.28 12.97 -10.84
N ASP A 122 4.35 13.01 -9.91
CA ASP A 122 4.46 13.72 -8.63
C ASP A 122 4.95 12.81 -7.48
N VAL A 123 5.13 11.51 -7.74
CA VAL A 123 5.59 10.52 -6.74
C VAL A 123 7.10 10.32 -6.88
N LEU A 124 7.83 10.57 -5.80
CA LEU A 124 9.29 10.39 -5.75
C LEU A 124 9.69 8.99 -5.28
N LEU A 125 8.87 8.38 -4.44
CA LEU A 125 9.07 7.04 -3.91
C LEU A 125 7.71 6.38 -3.73
N ALA A 126 7.57 5.17 -4.25
CA ALA A 126 6.51 4.23 -3.89
C ALA A 126 7.09 3.12 -2.99
N VAL A 127 6.34 2.71 -1.98
CA VAL A 127 6.74 1.61 -1.09
C VAL A 127 5.61 0.59 -1.01
N GLU A 128 6.00 -0.68 -1.08
CA GLU A 128 5.11 -1.82 -0.88
C GLU A 128 5.67 -2.74 0.20
N VAL A 129 4.81 -3.13 1.13
CA VAL A 129 5.11 -4.16 2.12
C VAL A 129 4.50 -5.46 1.62
N VAL A 130 5.33 -6.44 1.30
CA VAL A 130 4.88 -7.72 0.72
C VAL A 130 4.16 -8.54 1.78
N SER A 131 2.93 -8.93 1.49
CA SER A 131 2.19 -9.90 2.30
C SER A 131 2.32 -11.32 1.72
N PRO A 132 2.15 -12.38 2.52
CA PRO A 132 2.18 -13.75 2.02
C PRO A 132 1.19 -14.02 0.88
N SER A 133 0.07 -13.30 0.84
CA SER A 133 -0.99 -13.46 -0.18
C SER A 133 -0.70 -12.72 -1.49
N THR A 134 0.20 -11.72 -1.49
CA THR A 134 0.47 -10.87 -2.66
C THR A 134 1.84 -11.14 -3.29
N LYS A 135 2.63 -12.08 -2.73
CA LYS A 135 4.02 -12.38 -3.13
C LYS A 135 4.27 -12.48 -4.64
N THR A 136 3.36 -13.08 -5.38
CA THR A 136 3.55 -13.33 -6.82
C THR A 136 3.30 -12.07 -7.65
N HIS A 137 2.34 -11.21 -7.25
CA HIS A 137 2.01 -9.97 -7.96
C HIS A 137 2.98 -8.83 -7.60
N ASP A 138 3.41 -8.74 -6.33
CA ASP A 138 4.19 -7.61 -5.84
C ASP A 138 5.68 -7.68 -6.23
N ARG A 139 6.22 -8.90 -6.41
CA ARG A 139 7.64 -9.08 -6.69
C ARG A 139 8.06 -8.69 -8.11
N GLY A 140 7.20 -8.79 -9.10
CA GLY A 140 7.53 -8.54 -10.49
C GLY A 140 6.70 -7.44 -11.14
N ASN A 141 5.39 -7.56 -11.05
CA ASN A 141 4.48 -6.71 -11.82
C ASN A 141 4.44 -5.25 -11.31
N LYS A 142 4.46 -5.02 -9.98
CA LYS A 142 4.44 -3.67 -9.43
C LYS A 142 5.73 -2.90 -9.71
N ALA A 143 6.90 -3.54 -9.58
CA ALA A 143 8.17 -2.89 -9.91
C ALA A 143 8.20 -2.41 -11.37
N ALA A 144 7.84 -3.30 -12.31
CA ALA A 144 7.76 -2.94 -13.72
C ALA A 144 6.74 -1.84 -14.00
N ALA A 145 5.58 -1.88 -13.34
CA ALA A 145 4.53 -0.89 -13.49
C ALA A 145 4.92 0.49 -12.96
N TYR A 146 5.57 0.56 -11.79
CA TYR A 146 6.09 1.81 -11.24
C TYR A 146 7.23 2.38 -12.08
N ALA A 147 8.13 1.54 -12.61
CA ALA A 147 9.18 1.97 -13.53
C ALA A 147 8.58 2.57 -14.81
N ALA A 148 7.64 1.86 -15.45
CA ALA A 148 6.94 2.32 -16.65
C ALA A 148 6.16 3.63 -16.41
N ALA A 149 5.69 3.87 -15.18
CA ALA A 149 5.06 5.12 -14.76
C ALA A 149 6.08 6.25 -14.49
N GLY A 150 7.39 5.98 -14.54
CA GLY A 150 8.46 6.94 -14.32
C GLY A 150 8.69 7.32 -12.85
N ILE A 151 8.24 6.51 -11.89
CA ILE A 151 8.50 6.75 -10.46
C ILE A 151 9.99 6.51 -10.18
N PRO A 152 10.74 7.52 -9.68
CA PRO A 152 12.20 7.45 -9.59
C PRO A 152 12.73 6.36 -8.67
N ALA A 153 12.00 6.07 -7.58
CA ALA A 153 12.41 5.07 -6.60
C ALA A 153 11.23 4.19 -6.18
N TYR A 154 11.52 2.93 -5.96
CA TYR A 154 10.58 1.96 -5.41
C TYR A 154 11.25 1.17 -4.31
N TRP A 155 10.60 1.04 -3.17
CA TRP A 155 11.05 0.19 -2.08
C TRP A 155 10.08 -0.95 -1.86
N ARG A 156 10.64 -2.15 -1.75
CA ARG A 156 9.89 -3.34 -1.37
C ARG A 156 10.38 -3.83 -0.02
N ILE A 157 9.45 -3.97 0.91
CA ILE A 157 9.70 -4.51 2.25
C ILE A 157 9.21 -5.96 2.28
N GLU A 158 10.04 -6.87 2.74
CA GLU A 158 9.67 -8.26 3.00
C GLU A 158 9.86 -8.53 4.50
N LEU A 159 8.85 -9.11 5.14
CA LEU A 159 8.86 -9.38 6.60
C LEU A 159 9.16 -10.84 6.92
N ASP A 160 8.99 -11.74 5.95
CA ASP A 160 9.29 -13.15 6.13
C ASP A 160 10.81 -13.35 6.26
N GLU A 161 11.23 -14.33 7.08
CA GLU A 161 12.65 -14.67 7.29
C GLU A 161 13.50 -13.50 7.84
N GLY A 162 12.86 -12.54 8.52
CA GLY A 162 13.43 -11.31 9.02
C GLY A 162 13.26 -10.13 8.05
N PRO A 163 13.02 -8.91 8.58
CA PRO A 163 12.75 -7.74 7.77
C PRO A 163 13.88 -7.46 6.77
N SER A 164 13.50 -7.19 5.54
CA SER A 164 14.43 -6.86 4.47
C SER A 164 13.88 -5.74 3.60
N LEU A 165 14.74 -4.77 3.27
CA LEU A 165 14.43 -3.66 2.37
C LEU A 165 15.14 -3.90 1.03
N TYR A 166 14.38 -3.86 -0.06
CA TYR A 166 14.88 -3.88 -1.43
C TYR A 166 14.70 -2.51 -2.05
N VAL A 167 15.79 -1.84 -2.38
CA VAL A 167 15.83 -0.49 -2.96
C VAL A 167 16.00 -0.59 -4.45
N TYR A 168 15.04 -0.05 -5.21
CA TYR A 168 15.05 0.03 -6.66
C TYR A 168 15.21 1.49 -7.09
N GLU A 169 16.10 1.74 -8.05
CA GLU A 169 16.32 3.06 -8.66
C GLU A 169 16.04 2.99 -10.16
N LEU A 170 15.32 3.99 -10.66
CA LEU A 170 14.94 4.06 -12.07
C LEU A 170 16.17 4.36 -12.94
N ASP A 171 16.30 3.59 -14.03
CA ASP A 171 17.31 3.78 -15.07
C ASP A 171 16.62 3.64 -16.45
N GLY A 172 16.35 4.77 -17.07
CA GLY A 172 15.52 4.81 -18.28
C GLY A 172 14.07 4.47 -17.97
N ASP A 173 13.58 3.37 -18.50
CA ASP A 173 12.19 2.87 -18.39
C ASP A 173 12.06 1.63 -17.48
N SER A 174 13.13 1.23 -16.82
CA SER A 174 13.17 0.08 -15.92
C SER A 174 13.95 0.40 -14.66
N TYR A 175 13.71 -0.38 -13.59
CA TYR A 175 14.56 -0.31 -12.41
C TYR A 175 15.83 -1.13 -12.60
N ARG A 176 16.95 -0.65 -12.03
CA ARG A 176 18.16 -1.45 -11.84
C ARG A 176 17.87 -2.62 -10.91
N GLU A 177 18.75 -3.62 -10.92
CA GLU A 177 18.73 -4.68 -9.92
C GLU A 177 18.71 -4.08 -8.52
N PRO A 178 17.78 -4.51 -7.65
CA PRO A 178 17.62 -3.91 -6.34
C PRO A 178 18.80 -4.18 -5.42
N VAL A 179 19.13 -3.19 -4.63
CA VAL A 179 20.05 -3.37 -3.50
C VAL A 179 19.26 -3.88 -2.30
N ALA A 180 19.63 -5.05 -1.80
CA ALA A 180 18.98 -5.67 -0.65
C ALA A 180 19.70 -5.29 0.66
N HIS A 181 18.94 -4.84 1.64
CA HIS A 181 19.39 -4.54 3.00
C HIS A 181 18.60 -5.42 3.99
N LYS A 182 19.30 -6.16 4.82
CA LYS A 182 18.70 -7.06 5.82
C LYS A 182 18.71 -6.42 7.20
N ALA A 183 17.81 -6.86 8.05
CA ALA A 183 17.80 -6.55 9.49
C ALA A 183 19.15 -6.80 10.16
N GLY A 184 19.44 -6.03 11.20
CA GLY A 184 20.70 -6.06 11.95
C GLY A 184 21.80 -5.17 11.38
N SER A 185 21.49 -4.33 10.39
CA SER A 185 22.45 -3.38 9.80
C SER A 185 21.78 -2.05 9.43
N MET A 186 22.36 -0.97 9.91
CA MET A 186 21.88 0.38 9.61
C MET A 186 21.99 0.70 8.11
N VAL A 187 20.85 0.94 7.49
CA VAL A 187 20.73 1.43 6.12
C VAL A 187 20.86 2.96 6.13
N ARG A 188 21.59 3.52 5.17
CA ARG A 188 21.68 4.96 4.94
C ARG A 188 21.47 5.23 3.47
N LEU A 189 20.36 5.86 3.13
CA LEU A 189 20.00 6.24 1.77
C LEU A 189 20.01 7.76 1.65
N SER A 190 20.40 8.25 0.48
CA SER A 190 20.36 9.69 0.16
C SER A 190 19.29 10.01 -0.91
N SER A 191 18.90 9.02 -1.70
CA SER A 191 17.91 9.14 -2.77
C SER A 191 16.74 8.19 -2.50
N PRO A 192 15.49 8.59 -2.83
CA PRO A 192 15.06 9.92 -3.30
C PRO A 192 15.02 10.96 -2.18
N CYS A 193 15.28 10.54 -0.95
CA CYS A 193 15.36 11.41 0.24
C CYS A 193 16.34 10.81 1.26
N PRO A 194 16.96 11.65 2.10
CA PRO A 194 17.82 11.15 3.16
C PRO A 194 16.96 10.38 4.18
N VAL A 195 17.39 9.16 4.51
CA VAL A 195 16.76 8.33 5.54
C VAL A 195 17.79 7.35 6.12
N SER A 196 17.68 7.09 7.41
CA SER A 196 18.56 6.14 8.10
C SER A 196 17.78 5.32 9.12
N PHE A 197 17.78 3.99 8.93
CA PHE A 197 17.15 3.04 9.85
C PHE A 197 17.71 1.63 9.65
N ASP A 198 17.51 0.76 10.63
CA ASP A 198 17.70 -0.67 10.46
C ASP A 198 16.36 -1.29 10.06
N PRO A 199 16.30 -2.15 9.02
CA PRO A 199 15.06 -2.86 8.70
C PRO A 199 14.43 -3.60 9.88
N GLU A 200 15.20 -3.98 10.90
CA GLU A 200 14.68 -4.55 12.14
C GLU A 200 13.69 -3.62 12.88
N GLU A 201 13.82 -2.31 12.70
CA GLU A 201 12.89 -1.32 13.26
C GLU A 201 11.47 -1.38 12.65
N LEU A 202 11.25 -2.19 11.61
CA LEU A 202 9.96 -2.32 10.93
C LEU A 202 9.07 -3.43 11.52
N VAL A 203 9.52 -4.11 12.55
CA VAL A 203 8.74 -5.12 13.27
C VAL A 203 8.70 -4.77 14.76
N ASP A 204 7.53 -4.96 15.36
CA ASP A 204 7.36 -4.87 16.82
C ASP A 204 7.64 -6.26 17.43
N HIS A 205 8.44 -6.31 18.51
CA HIS A 205 8.90 -7.55 19.18
C HIS A 205 8.15 -7.80 20.47
#